data_e4645ed6c7368ac5a799ef8db4480572
#
_entry.id   e4645ed6c7368ac5a799ef8db4480572
#
_cell.length_a   1.000
_cell.length_b   1.000
_cell.length_c   1.000
_cell.angle_alpha   90.00
_cell.angle_beta   90.00
_cell.angle_gamma   90.00
#
_symmetry.space_group_name_H-M   'P 1'
#
loop_
_entity.id
_entity.type
_entity.pdbx_description
1 polymer ?
#
loop_
_entity_poly.entity_id
_entity_poly.type
_entity_poly.pdbx_seq_one_letter_code
_entity_poly.pdbx_strand_id
1 'polypeptide(L)'
;MFEIGPNTRLRVSPFFEKTVEEGVTAFSPYNKMLMPVSYGHPMEEYDRLMNGVALWDVSVERQVEIIGPDAATLIQLLSVRDLSNIEVGKGKYIPMCDHRGVIINDPVVLKHSDTHFWLSIGDDNILMWARAIAAERGLNVSMCEPDVSPIALQGPKAVHVVADVFGDWIYDLKYFWFKGTDLNGIPLIVQKSGYSKQGGYEIYLRDGTRAAELWNVMREAGAPYDIGPEPQPN
;
A
#
# COMPACT_ATOMS: atom_id res chain seq x y z
N MET A 1 -24.27 13.17 -14.60
CA MET A 1 -23.05 12.67 -13.89
C MET A 1 -23.49 11.42 -13.12
N PHE A 2 -22.77 10.31 -13.25
CA PHE A 2 -23.08 9.10 -12.47
C PHE A 2 -22.32 9.18 -11.16
N GLU A 3 -23.05 9.02 -10.04
CA GLU A 3 -22.44 8.97 -8.71
C GLU A 3 -22.12 7.52 -8.36
N ILE A 4 -20.89 7.28 -7.92
CA ILE A 4 -20.44 5.99 -7.37
C ILE A 4 -20.26 6.18 -5.87
N GLY A 5 -21.04 5.44 -5.09
CA GLY A 5 -21.01 5.49 -3.64
C GLY A 5 -20.93 4.10 -3.02
N PRO A 6 -20.84 4.01 -1.69
CA PRO A 6 -20.84 2.75 -0.97
C PRO A 6 -22.04 1.89 -1.35
N ASN A 7 -21.81 0.63 -1.65
CA ASN A 7 -22.86 -0.35 -1.97
C ASN A 7 -22.36 -1.78 -1.67
N THR A 8 -23.26 -2.77 -1.80
CA THR A 8 -22.95 -4.16 -1.45
C THR A 8 -21.86 -4.83 -2.32
N ARG A 9 -21.42 -4.18 -3.39
CA ARG A 9 -20.37 -4.70 -4.30
C ARG A 9 -19.06 -3.95 -4.20
N LEU A 10 -19.05 -2.78 -3.54
CA LEU A 10 -17.86 -1.96 -3.33
C LEU A 10 -17.59 -1.86 -1.82
N ARG A 11 -16.39 -2.24 -1.45
CA ARG A 11 -15.89 -2.08 -0.07
C ARG A 11 -15.44 -0.64 0.15
N VAL A 12 -15.39 -0.24 1.39
CA VAL A 12 -14.70 0.97 1.83
C VAL A 12 -13.42 0.59 2.59
N SER A 13 -12.44 1.46 2.58
CA SER A 13 -11.25 1.31 3.41
C SER A 13 -11.57 1.60 4.89
N PRO A 14 -10.73 1.18 5.83
CA PRO A 14 -10.88 1.60 7.22
C PRO A 14 -10.62 3.11 7.42
N PHE A 15 -10.03 3.80 6.44
CA PHE A 15 -9.80 5.26 6.44
C PHE A 15 -10.93 6.04 5.76
N PHE A 16 -11.94 5.38 5.20
CA PHE A 16 -12.99 6.01 4.39
C PHE A 16 -13.66 7.20 5.09
N GLU A 17 -14.05 7.03 6.37
CA GLU A 17 -14.69 8.13 7.12
C GLU A 17 -13.74 9.33 7.28
N LYS A 18 -12.43 9.08 7.41
CA LYS A 18 -11.43 10.16 7.47
C LYS A 18 -11.31 10.89 6.14
N THR A 19 -11.36 10.20 5.01
CA THR A 19 -11.35 10.85 3.69
C THR A 19 -12.60 11.71 3.48
N VAL A 20 -13.76 11.27 4.00
CA VAL A 20 -15.01 12.04 3.98
C VAL A 20 -14.92 13.28 4.89
N GLU A 21 -14.41 13.13 6.12
CA GLU A 21 -14.17 14.26 7.04
C GLU A 21 -13.23 15.32 6.45
N GLU A 22 -12.24 14.90 5.66
CA GLU A 22 -11.27 15.77 4.97
C GLU A 22 -11.81 16.39 3.67
N GLY A 23 -13.06 16.05 3.29
CA GLY A 23 -13.74 16.71 2.18
C GLY A 23 -13.52 16.09 0.81
N VAL A 24 -13.31 14.78 0.72
CA VAL A 24 -13.24 14.08 -0.56
C VAL A 24 -14.46 14.40 -1.44
N THR A 25 -14.22 14.73 -2.70
CA THR A 25 -15.28 15.13 -3.65
C THR A 25 -15.61 14.06 -4.68
N ALA A 26 -14.73 13.09 -4.88
CA ALA A 26 -14.97 12.00 -5.82
C ALA A 26 -14.21 10.72 -5.43
N PHE A 27 -14.83 9.59 -5.73
CA PHE A 27 -14.26 8.25 -5.62
C PHE A 27 -14.29 7.52 -6.97
N SER A 28 -13.33 6.61 -7.16
CA SER A 28 -13.31 5.65 -8.25
C SER A 28 -13.22 4.23 -7.70
N PRO A 29 -13.84 3.22 -8.35
CA PRO A 29 -13.60 1.82 -7.99
C PRO A 29 -12.19 1.39 -8.36
N TYR A 30 -11.50 0.74 -7.42
CA TYR A 30 -10.22 0.08 -7.61
C TYR A 30 -10.17 -1.14 -6.69
N ASN A 31 -9.82 -2.33 -7.17
CA ASN A 31 -9.87 -3.58 -6.41
C ASN A 31 -11.20 -3.82 -5.67
N LYS A 32 -12.33 -3.41 -6.25
CA LYS A 32 -13.68 -3.46 -5.64
C LYS A 32 -13.78 -2.65 -4.34
N MET A 33 -12.99 -1.61 -4.22
CA MET A 33 -13.03 -0.63 -3.14
C MET A 33 -13.21 0.77 -3.70
N LEU A 34 -13.66 1.71 -2.87
CA LEU A 34 -13.71 3.12 -3.21
C LEU A 34 -12.36 3.76 -2.94
N MET A 35 -11.73 4.27 -4.00
CA MET A 35 -10.47 5.02 -3.95
C MET A 35 -10.77 6.52 -4.04
N PRO A 36 -10.28 7.35 -3.11
CA PRO A 36 -10.36 8.80 -3.25
C PRO A 36 -9.61 9.27 -4.49
N VAL A 37 -10.27 10.06 -5.36
CA VAL A 37 -9.67 10.56 -6.61
C VAL A 37 -9.73 12.08 -6.76
N SER A 38 -10.32 12.79 -5.81
CA SER A 38 -10.31 14.26 -5.80
C SER A 38 -10.76 14.81 -4.45
N TYR A 39 -10.10 15.87 -4.01
CA TYR A 39 -10.56 16.74 -2.91
C TYR A 39 -10.99 18.13 -3.43
N GLY A 40 -11.06 18.30 -4.76
CA GLY A 40 -11.67 19.47 -5.42
C GLY A 40 -10.70 20.58 -5.80
N HIS A 41 -9.44 20.51 -5.45
CA HIS A 41 -8.43 21.54 -5.66
C HIS A 41 -7.15 21.01 -6.31
N PRO A 42 -7.18 20.52 -7.55
CA PRO A 42 -6.06 19.77 -8.15
C PRO A 42 -4.74 20.53 -8.22
N MET A 43 -4.75 21.86 -8.28
CA MET A 43 -3.52 22.65 -8.29
C MET A 43 -2.90 22.76 -6.88
N GLU A 44 -3.71 22.87 -5.84
CA GLU A 44 -3.25 22.88 -4.45
C GLU A 44 -2.78 21.49 -4.04
N GLU A 45 -3.52 20.44 -4.45
CA GLU A 45 -3.17 19.04 -4.27
C GLU A 45 -1.78 18.76 -4.89
N TYR A 46 -1.57 19.17 -6.15
CA TYR A 46 -0.28 19.03 -6.82
C TYR A 46 0.85 19.83 -6.14
N ASP A 47 0.58 21.07 -5.74
CA ASP A 47 1.59 21.91 -5.06
C ASP A 47 2.03 21.29 -3.74
N ARG A 48 1.09 20.74 -2.97
CA ARG A 48 1.39 20.04 -1.72
C ARG A 48 2.23 18.79 -1.94
N LEU A 49 1.93 17.99 -2.96
CA LEU A 49 2.77 16.84 -3.33
C LEU A 49 4.20 17.26 -3.69
N MET A 50 4.36 18.40 -4.36
CA MET A 50 5.66 18.87 -4.81
C MET A 50 6.47 19.60 -3.72
N ASN A 51 5.82 20.23 -2.75
CA ASN A 51 6.46 21.13 -1.78
C ASN A 51 6.18 20.81 -0.30
N GLY A 52 5.19 19.97 -0.04
CA GLY A 52 4.71 19.57 1.27
C GLY A 52 4.70 18.06 1.48
N VAL A 53 3.54 17.58 1.96
CA VAL A 53 3.26 16.14 2.16
C VAL A 53 1.84 15.82 1.73
N ALA A 54 1.71 14.97 0.72
CA ALA A 54 0.45 14.35 0.34
C ALA A 54 0.18 13.12 1.22
N LEU A 55 -0.99 13.03 1.81
CA LEU A 55 -1.47 11.86 2.56
C LEU A 55 -2.53 11.14 1.74
N TRP A 56 -2.26 9.91 1.34
CA TRP A 56 -3.14 9.10 0.49
C TRP A 56 -3.69 7.91 1.24
N ASP A 57 -5.00 7.68 1.13
CA ASP A 57 -5.60 6.38 1.41
C ASP A 57 -5.38 5.45 0.21
N VAL A 58 -4.37 4.61 0.30
CA VAL A 58 -4.00 3.63 -0.72
C VAL A 58 -4.40 2.20 -0.34
N SER A 59 -5.37 2.05 0.58
CA SER A 59 -5.86 0.73 1.02
C SER A 59 -6.46 -0.11 -0.10
N VAL A 60 -6.78 0.51 -1.22
CA VAL A 60 -7.21 -0.17 -2.45
C VAL A 60 -6.11 -1.04 -3.06
N GLU A 61 -4.83 -0.77 -2.76
CA GLU A 61 -3.70 -1.64 -3.04
C GLU A 61 -3.69 -2.79 -2.04
N ARG A 62 -4.59 -3.75 -2.29
CA ARG A 62 -4.80 -4.90 -1.41
C ARG A 62 -3.54 -5.72 -1.26
N GLN A 63 -3.36 -6.29 -0.07
CA GLN A 63 -2.28 -7.22 0.17
C GLN A 63 -2.73 -8.66 -0.13
N VAL A 64 -1.91 -9.41 -0.85
CA VAL A 64 -2.04 -10.87 -0.94
C VAL A 64 -0.93 -11.47 -0.11
N GLU A 65 -1.31 -12.10 0.99
CA GLU A 65 -0.38 -12.81 1.88
C GLU A 65 -0.18 -14.23 1.41
N ILE A 66 1.08 -14.66 1.34
CA ILE A 66 1.50 -16.00 0.91
C ILE A 66 2.45 -16.56 1.97
N ILE A 67 2.04 -17.67 2.63
CA ILE A 67 2.82 -18.32 3.69
C ILE A 67 2.95 -19.81 3.37
N GLY A 68 4.14 -20.35 3.51
CA GLY A 68 4.39 -21.78 3.37
C GLY A 68 5.79 -22.11 2.87
N PRO A 69 6.19 -23.38 2.93
CA PRO A 69 7.52 -23.81 2.49
C PRO A 69 7.78 -23.51 1.00
N ASP A 70 6.74 -23.49 0.17
CA ASP A 70 6.84 -23.22 -1.26
C ASP A 70 6.52 -21.76 -1.64
N ALA A 71 6.41 -20.86 -0.66
CA ALA A 71 6.04 -19.46 -0.92
C ALA A 71 7.03 -18.75 -1.86
N ALA A 72 8.34 -18.91 -1.65
CA ALA A 72 9.37 -18.35 -2.52
C ALA A 72 9.28 -18.91 -3.95
N THR A 73 8.98 -20.20 -4.11
CA THR A 73 8.78 -20.84 -5.40
C THR A 73 7.58 -20.25 -6.13
N LEU A 74 6.45 -20.08 -5.42
CA LEU A 74 5.26 -19.47 -6.00
C LEU A 74 5.51 -18.03 -6.44
N ILE A 75 6.12 -17.20 -5.57
CA ILE A 75 6.45 -15.81 -5.89
C ILE A 75 7.35 -15.72 -7.13
N GLN A 76 8.34 -16.61 -7.26
CA GLN A 76 9.19 -16.65 -8.44
C GLN A 76 8.43 -17.05 -9.70
N LEU A 77 7.47 -18.00 -9.62
CA LEU A 77 6.61 -18.39 -10.75
C LEU A 77 5.69 -17.24 -11.21
N LEU A 78 5.23 -16.43 -10.28
CA LEU A 78 4.37 -15.27 -10.56
C LEU A 78 5.13 -14.08 -11.16
N SER A 79 6.45 -14.00 -10.98
CA SER A 79 7.28 -12.86 -11.37
C SER A 79 8.08 -13.13 -12.64
N VAL A 80 8.13 -12.16 -13.55
CA VAL A 80 9.06 -12.17 -14.68
C VAL A 80 10.48 -11.74 -14.29
N ARG A 81 10.67 -11.27 -13.05
CA ARG A 81 11.98 -10.86 -12.52
C ARG A 81 12.56 -11.96 -11.65
N ASP A 82 13.88 -12.10 -11.67
CA ASP A 82 14.58 -12.95 -10.71
C ASP A 82 14.50 -12.37 -9.30
N LEU A 83 14.00 -13.19 -8.36
CA LEU A 83 13.83 -12.87 -6.95
C LEU A 83 14.75 -13.66 -6.03
N SER A 84 15.66 -14.48 -6.58
CA SER A 84 16.56 -15.32 -5.82
C SER A 84 17.40 -14.56 -4.78
N ASN A 85 17.72 -13.28 -5.05
CA ASN A 85 18.55 -12.43 -4.21
C ASN A 85 17.76 -11.37 -3.43
N ILE A 86 16.44 -11.50 -3.32
CA ILE A 86 15.68 -10.56 -2.47
C ILE A 86 15.95 -10.86 -1.00
N GLU A 87 16.33 -9.83 -0.25
CA GLU A 87 16.63 -9.93 1.18
C GLU A 87 15.36 -9.84 2.03
N VAL A 88 15.36 -10.44 3.20
CA VAL A 88 14.28 -10.26 4.20
C VAL A 88 14.23 -8.80 4.64
N GLY A 89 13.03 -8.24 4.74
CA GLY A 89 12.81 -6.81 5.04
C GLY A 89 12.88 -5.90 3.80
N LYS A 90 12.93 -6.47 2.59
CA LYS A 90 13.02 -5.72 1.34
C LYS A 90 11.82 -5.98 0.45
N GLY A 91 11.35 -4.92 -0.22
CA GLY A 91 10.39 -4.99 -1.29
C GLY A 91 11.05 -5.00 -2.67
N LYS A 92 10.29 -5.40 -3.68
CA LYS A 92 10.71 -5.33 -5.09
C LYS A 92 9.48 -5.23 -5.99
N TYR A 93 9.48 -4.26 -6.88
CA TYR A 93 8.45 -4.18 -7.94
C TYR A 93 8.62 -5.34 -8.92
N ILE A 94 7.52 -6.05 -9.19
CA ILE A 94 7.51 -7.23 -10.05
C ILE A 94 6.33 -7.17 -11.04
N PRO A 95 6.57 -7.08 -12.35
CA PRO A 95 5.52 -7.33 -13.31
C PRO A 95 5.12 -8.82 -13.28
N MET A 96 3.82 -9.06 -13.31
CA MET A 96 3.22 -10.39 -13.43
C MET A 96 2.55 -10.50 -14.80
N CYS A 97 2.80 -11.60 -15.50
CA CYS A 97 2.28 -11.80 -16.84
C CYS A 97 1.47 -13.10 -16.95
N ASP A 98 0.54 -13.11 -17.92
CA ASP A 98 -0.10 -14.34 -18.36
C ASP A 98 0.86 -15.20 -19.23
N HIS A 99 0.39 -16.36 -19.69
CA HIS A 99 1.16 -17.30 -20.54
C HIS A 99 1.53 -16.71 -21.92
N ARG A 100 0.98 -15.58 -22.31
CA ARG A 100 1.29 -14.87 -23.57
C ARG A 100 2.24 -13.69 -23.35
N GLY A 101 2.63 -13.41 -22.11
CA GLY A 101 3.46 -12.27 -21.75
C GLY A 101 2.71 -10.95 -21.60
N VAL A 102 1.37 -10.99 -21.54
CA VAL A 102 0.55 -9.81 -21.26
C VAL A 102 0.59 -9.53 -19.76
N ILE A 103 0.90 -8.31 -19.36
CA ILE A 103 0.91 -7.90 -17.95
C ILE A 103 -0.51 -7.97 -17.41
N ILE A 104 -0.68 -8.69 -16.31
CA ILE A 104 -1.95 -8.83 -15.57
C ILE A 104 -1.94 -8.06 -14.26
N ASN A 105 -0.78 -7.78 -13.71
CA ASN A 105 -0.58 -6.94 -12.52
C ASN A 105 0.90 -6.58 -12.36
N ASP A 106 1.20 -5.62 -11.52
CA ASP A 106 2.55 -5.15 -11.29
C ASP A 106 2.84 -4.84 -9.82
N PRO A 107 2.61 -5.82 -8.92
CA PRO A 107 2.70 -5.60 -7.49
C PRO A 107 4.11 -5.28 -7.02
N VAL A 108 4.18 -4.73 -5.81
CA VAL A 108 5.40 -4.75 -4.99
C VAL A 108 5.35 -5.99 -4.11
N VAL A 109 6.33 -6.90 -4.26
CA VAL A 109 6.52 -8.00 -3.32
C VAL A 109 7.28 -7.50 -2.10
N LEU A 110 6.81 -7.88 -0.89
CA LEU A 110 7.50 -7.64 0.39
C LEU A 110 7.91 -9.00 0.96
N LYS A 111 9.21 -9.21 1.17
CA LYS A 111 9.73 -10.46 1.77
C LYS A 111 9.85 -10.32 3.28
N HIS A 112 8.92 -10.92 4.02
CA HIS A 112 8.93 -10.95 5.49
C HIS A 112 9.85 -12.03 6.05
N SER A 113 9.92 -13.18 5.37
CA SER A 113 10.85 -14.28 5.63
C SER A 113 11.02 -15.13 4.38
N ASP A 114 11.80 -16.21 4.44
CA ASP A 114 11.93 -17.15 3.31
C ASP A 114 10.63 -17.90 2.99
N THR A 115 9.69 -17.92 3.92
CA THR A 115 8.40 -18.61 3.80
C THR A 115 7.19 -17.69 3.94
N HIS A 116 7.38 -16.37 3.97
CA HIS A 116 6.30 -15.39 4.16
C HIS A 116 6.52 -14.17 3.29
N PHE A 117 5.56 -13.92 2.41
CA PHE A 117 5.57 -12.80 1.47
C PHE A 117 4.22 -12.09 1.43
N TRP A 118 4.24 -10.78 1.16
CA TRP A 118 3.07 -10.03 0.71
C TRP A 118 3.27 -9.57 -0.72
N LEU A 119 2.16 -9.49 -1.46
CA LEU A 119 2.07 -8.74 -2.72
C LEU A 119 1.16 -7.55 -2.46
N SER A 120 1.68 -6.33 -2.56
CA SER A 120 0.88 -5.11 -2.63
C SER A 120 0.46 -4.94 -4.08
N ILE A 121 -0.82 -5.20 -4.38
CA ILE A 121 -1.29 -5.41 -5.76
C ILE A 121 -1.89 -4.15 -6.37
N GLY A 122 -1.72 -4.01 -7.69
CA GLY A 122 -2.53 -3.15 -8.52
C GLY A 122 -3.98 -3.67 -8.70
N ASP A 123 -4.76 -3.04 -9.56
CA ASP A 123 -6.16 -3.43 -9.79
C ASP A 123 -6.25 -4.78 -10.49
N ASP A 124 -6.63 -5.83 -9.80
CA ASP A 124 -7.09 -7.13 -10.31
C ASP A 124 -7.16 -8.20 -9.20
N ASN A 125 -7.73 -9.38 -9.51
CA ASN A 125 -7.92 -10.49 -8.56
C ASN A 125 -6.70 -11.43 -8.50
N ILE A 126 -5.57 -10.91 -8.04
CA ILE A 126 -4.29 -11.65 -8.00
C ILE A 126 -4.33 -12.82 -7.02
N LEU A 127 -5.11 -12.73 -5.93
CA LEU A 127 -5.28 -13.87 -5.02
C LEU A 127 -5.83 -15.12 -5.73
N MET A 128 -6.82 -14.95 -6.62
CA MET A 128 -7.35 -16.07 -7.40
C MET A 128 -6.32 -16.63 -8.38
N TRP A 129 -5.58 -15.75 -9.07
CA TRP A 129 -4.51 -16.17 -9.98
C TRP A 129 -3.41 -16.96 -9.26
N ALA A 130 -2.93 -16.44 -8.12
CA ALA A 130 -1.91 -17.10 -7.31
C ALA A 130 -2.38 -18.47 -6.79
N ARG A 131 -3.64 -18.56 -6.32
CA ARG A 131 -4.24 -19.83 -5.88
C ARG A 131 -4.34 -20.86 -7.00
N ALA A 132 -4.73 -20.43 -8.20
CA ALA A 132 -4.83 -21.34 -9.36
C ALA A 132 -3.45 -21.91 -9.74
N ILE A 133 -2.42 -21.07 -9.80
CA ILE A 133 -1.05 -21.51 -10.09
C ILE A 133 -0.51 -22.44 -8.99
N ALA A 134 -0.73 -22.10 -7.71
CA ALA A 134 -0.28 -22.92 -6.60
C ALA A 134 -0.95 -24.30 -6.60
N ALA A 135 -2.26 -24.36 -6.85
CA ALA A 135 -3.02 -25.62 -6.91
C ALA A 135 -2.58 -26.49 -8.08
N GLU A 136 -2.43 -25.90 -9.27
CA GLU A 136 -1.99 -26.62 -10.48
C GLU A 136 -0.58 -27.19 -10.33
N ARG A 137 0.30 -26.48 -9.62
CA ARG A 137 1.69 -26.89 -9.34
C ARG A 137 1.85 -27.76 -8.09
N GLY A 138 0.79 -27.97 -7.32
CA GLY A 138 0.84 -28.75 -6.08
C GLY A 138 1.71 -28.11 -4.98
N LEU A 139 1.78 -26.78 -4.94
CA LEU A 139 2.62 -26.06 -3.97
C LEU A 139 1.98 -26.00 -2.59
N ASN A 140 2.78 -26.23 -1.56
CA ASN A 140 2.35 -26.18 -0.17
C ASN A 140 2.45 -24.74 0.37
N VAL A 141 1.38 -23.97 0.14
CA VAL A 141 1.22 -22.59 0.56
C VAL A 141 -0.19 -22.31 1.07
N SER A 142 -0.31 -21.41 2.03
CA SER A 142 -1.56 -20.79 2.46
C SER A 142 -1.61 -19.35 1.93
N MET A 143 -2.78 -18.91 1.47
CA MET A 143 -2.94 -17.58 0.91
C MET A 143 -4.25 -16.95 1.34
N CYS A 144 -4.18 -15.67 1.74
CA CYS A 144 -5.35 -14.87 2.05
C CYS A 144 -5.14 -13.40 1.68
N GLU A 145 -6.19 -12.63 1.81
CA GLU A 145 -6.16 -11.18 1.87
C GLU A 145 -6.21 -10.81 3.35
N PRO A 146 -5.09 -10.38 3.97
CA PRO A 146 -5.02 -10.09 5.40
C PRO A 146 -5.74 -8.77 5.74
N ASP A 147 -6.02 -8.53 7.03
CA ASP A 147 -6.42 -7.21 7.52
C ASP A 147 -5.20 -6.28 7.54
N VAL A 148 -4.88 -5.77 6.37
CA VAL A 148 -3.79 -4.81 6.16
C VAL A 148 -4.27 -3.73 5.21
N SER A 149 -4.13 -2.49 5.66
CA SER A 149 -4.57 -1.32 4.90
C SER A 149 -3.47 -0.26 4.88
N PRO A 150 -2.86 -0.02 3.73
CA PRO A 150 -1.81 1.00 3.60
C PRO A 150 -2.38 2.40 3.47
N ILE A 151 -1.65 3.37 4.06
CA ILE A 151 -1.66 4.78 3.70
C ILE A 151 -0.28 5.17 3.16
N ALA A 152 -0.23 6.16 2.27
CA ALA A 152 1.03 6.67 1.76
C ALA A 152 1.23 8.14 2.15
N LEU A 153 2.43 8.47 2.61
CA LEU A 153 2.89 9.84 2.80
C LEU A 153 3.93 10.12 1.71
N GLN A 154 3.60 11.03 0.80
CA GLN A 154 4.42 11.33 -0.37
C GLN A 154 4.80 12.80 -0.39
N GLY A 155 5.97 13.12 -0.89
CA GLY A 155 6.47 14.48 -1.00
C GLY A 155 7.81 14.71 -0.28
N PRO A 156 8.47 15.85 -0.56
CA PRO A 156 9.84 16.10 -0.07
C PRO A 156 9.95 16.19 1.45
N LYS A 157 8.86 16.50 2.15
CA LYS A 157 8.84 16.60 3.61
C LYS A 157 8.30 15.35 4.31
N ALA A 158 7.87 14.33 3.58
CA ALA A 158 7.31 13.11 4.16
C ALA A 158 8.26 12.41 5.14
N VAL A 159 9.57 12.46 4.89
CA VAL A 159 10.59 11.89 5.78
C VAL A 159 10.55 12.49 7.19
N HIS A 160 10.28 13.78 7.29
CA HIS A 160 10.22 14.45 8.59
C HIS A 160 8.99 14.03 9.39
N VAL A 161 7.82 13.99 8.74
CA VAL A 161 6.58 13.52 9.39
C VAL A 161 6.74 12.11 9.92
N VAL A 162 7.27 11.21 9.07
CA VAL A 162 7.43 9.80 9.44
C VAL A 162 8.48 9.62 10.52
N ALA A 163 9.56 10.43 10.53
CA ALA A 163 10.58 10.40 11.57
C ALA A 163 10.06 10.97 12.90
N ASP A 164 9.27 12.04 12.89
CA ASP A 164 8.66 12.61 14.10
C ASP A 164 7.73 11.59 14.78
N VAL A 165 7.06 10.72 14.02
CA VAL A 165 6.17 9.69 14.57
C VAL A 165 6.93 8.42 14.99
N PHE A 166 7.87 7.95 14.19
CA PHE A 166 8.50 6.63 14.38
C PHE A 166 9.96 6.70 14.86
N GLY A 167 10.59 7.87 14.85
CA GLY A 167 11.96 8.09 15.30
C GLY A 167 12.99 8.09 14.17
N ASP A 168 14.24 8.40 14.55
CA ASP A 168 15.33 8.71 13.62
C ASP A 168 15.77 7.56 12.71
N TRP A 169 15.42 6.30 13.04
CA TRP A 169 15.75 5.15 12.19
C TRP A 169 15.12 5.26 10.78
N ILE A 170 14.12 6.11 10.61
CA ILE A 170 13.47 6.40 9.32
C ILE A 170 14.46 6.99 8.32
N TYR A 171 15.40 7.82 8.77
CA TYR A 171 16.41 8.43 7.89
C TYR A 171 17.34 7.40 7.26
N ASP A 172 17.61 6.29 7.98
CA ASP A 172 18.48 5.20 7.53
C ASP A 172 17.75 4.16 6.66
N LEU A 173 16.40 4.21 6.61
CA LEU A 173 15.62 3.26 5.84
C LEU A 173 15.87 3.49 4.34
N LYS A 174 16.34 2.46 3.65
CA LYS A 174 16.65 2.52 2.21
C LYS A 174 15.40 2.33 1.36
N TYR A 175 15.42 2.83 0.14
CA TYR A 175 14.31 2.66 -0.80
C TYR A 175 13.97 1.18 -1.03
N PHE A 176 12.68 0.85 -0.99
CA PHE A 176 12.10 -0.50 -0.98
C PHE A 176 12.43 -1.36 0.25
N TRP A 177 13.08 -0.83 1.28
CA TRP A 177 13.19 -1.53 2.55
C TRP A 177 12.00 -1.20 3.44
N PHE A 178 11.60 -2.19 4.26
CA PHE A 178 10.54 -2.02 5.24
C PHE A 178 10.94 -2.56 6.61
N LYS A 179 10.27 -2.05 7.64
CA LYS A 179 10.48 -2.49 9.02
C LYS A 179 9.14 -2.52 9.76
N GLY A 180 8.92 -3.60 10.52
CA GLY A 180 7.82 -3.69 11.47
C GLY A 180 8.07 -2.75 12.64
N THR A 181 7.03 -2.07 13.09
CA THR A 181 7.04 -1.15 14.23
C THR A 181 5.70 -1.16 14.94
N ASP A 182 5.61 -0.43 16.02
CA ASP A 182 4.39 -0.24 16.82
C ASP A 182 4.20 1.25 17.08
N LEU A 183 2.94 1.68 17.04
CA LEU A 183 2.52 3.03 17.42
C LEU A 183 1.39 2.91 18.45
N ASN A 184 1.67 3.13 19.73
CA ASN A 184 0.68 3.06 20.81
C ASN A 184 -0.11 1.73 20.84
N GLY A 185 0.58 0.60 20.59
CA GLY A 185 -0.03 -0.72 20.48
C GLY A 185 -0.68 -1.01 19.13
N ILE A 186 -0.52 -0.14 18.13
CA ILE A 186 -0.96 -0.39 16.75
C ILE A 186 0.17 -1.08 15.99
N PRO A 187 0.00 -2.34 15.55
CA PRO A 187 1.04 -3.02 14.78
C PRO A 187 1.09 -2.47 13.35
N LEU A 188 2.26 -2.02 12.94
CA LEU A 188 2.49 -1.36 11.65
C LEU A 188 3.71 -1.95 10.93
N ILE A 189 3.75 -1.73 9.63
CA ILE A 189 4.96 -1.84 8.81
C ILE A 189 5.15 -0.50 8.12
N VAL A 190 6.37 0.02 8.18
CA VAL A 190 6.76 1.22 7.43
C VAL A 190 7.73 0.82 6.34
N GLN A 191 7.38 1.12 5.09
CA GLN A 191 8.22 0.92 3.93
C GLN A 191 8.60 2.26 3.31
N LYS A 192 9.87 2.44 2.94
CA LYS A 192 10.27 3.58 2.12
C LYS A 192 10.00 3.26 0.66
N SER A 193 8.87 3.72 0.17
CA SER A 193 8.42 3.50 -1.21
C SER A 193 7.44 4.59 -1.62
N GLY A 194 6.92 4.49 -2.83
CA GLY A 194 5.89 5.37 -3.33
C GLY A 194 5.95 5.55 -4.84
N TYR A 195 4.82 5.89 -5.39
CA TYR A 195 4.59 6.04 -6.82
C TYR A 195 4.93 7.43 -7.36
N SER A 196 4.86 8.47 -6.50
CA SER A 196 4.96 9.89 -6.90
C SER A 196 6.30 10.34 -7.48
N LYS A 197 7.40 9.60 -7.22
CA LYS A 197 8.80 10.03 -7.45
C LYS A 197 9.23 11.29 -6.65
N GLN A 198 8.40 11.77 -5.72
CA GLN A 198 8.73 12.89 -4.84
C GLN A 198 9.35 12.43 -3.50
N GLY A 199 9.63 11.13 -3.36
CA GLY A 199 9.98 10.49 -2.11
C GLY A 199 8.76 10.19 -1.26
N GLY A 200 8.89 9.29 -0.29
CA GLY A 200 7.78 8.95 0.59
C GLY A 200 7.88 7.60 1.23
N TYR A 201 6.80 7.28 1.93
CA TYR A 201 6.66 6.07 2.74
C TYR A 201 5.25 5.52 2.59
N GLU A 202 5.13 4.21 2.64
CA GLU A 202 3.88 3.49 2.79
C GLU A 202 3.84 2.88 4.18
N ILE A 203 2.71 3.10 4.87
CA ILE A 203 2.49 2.64 6.24
C ILE A 203 1.34 1.65 6.22
N TYR A 204 1.65 0.38 6.44
CA TYR A 204 0.71 -0.72 6.39
C TYR A 204 0.12 -0.93 7.78
N LEU A 205 -1.13 -0.51 7.96
CA LEU A 205 -1.92 -0.74 9.17
C LEU A 205 -2.36 -2.20 9.22
N ARG A 206 -2.08 -2.89 10.34
CA ARG A 206 -2.42 -4.31 10.56
C ARG A 206 -3.60 -4.52 11.52
N ASP A 207 -4.34 -3.48 11.78
CA ASP A 207 -5.58 -3.48 12.58
C ASP A 207 -6.47 -2.35 12.08
N GLY A 208 -7.39 -2.68 11.16
CA GLY A 208 -8.28 -1.70 10.54
C GLY A 208 -9.16 -0.92 11.55
N THR A 209 -9.39 -1.46 12.76
CA THR A 209 -10.18 -0.77 13.80
C THR A 209 -9.47 0.47 14.34
N ARG A 210 -8.15 0.59 14.15
CA ARG A 210 -7.31 1.70 14.62
C ARG A 210 -6.98 2.73 13.52
N ALA A 211 -7.66 2.65 12.38
CA ALA A 211 -7.36 3.51 11.22
C ALA A 211 -7.50 5.01 11.53
N ALA A 212 -8.56 5.41 12.21
CA ALA A 212 -8.79 6.81 12.57
C ALA A 212 -7.68 7.37 13.47
N GLU A 213 -7.15 6.54 14.39
CA GLU A 213 -6.05 6.95 15.27
C GLU A 213 -4.76 7.17 14.47
N LEU A 214 -4.39 6.22 13.60
CA LEU A 214 -3.21 6.37 12.76
C LEU A 214 -3.32 7.61 11.87
N TRP A 215 -4.47 7.81 11.21
CA TRP A 215 -4.70 8.98 10.36
C TRP A 215 -4.49 10.29 11.11
N ASN A 216 -5.12 10.41 12.30
CA ASN A 216 -5.02 11.61 13.12
C ASN A 216 -3.59 11.90 13.58
N VAL A 217 -2.84 10.86 13.98
CA VAL A 217 -1.43 11.02 14.37
C VAL A 217 -0.59 11.53 13.19
N MET A 218 -0.80 10.98 11.98
CA MET A 218 -0.08 11.47 10.79
C MET A 218 -0.44 12.90 10.44
N ARG A 219 -1.73 13.28 10.54
CA ARG A 219 -2.19 14.64 10.30
C ARG A 219 -1.62 15.63 11.31
N GLU A 220 -1.59 15.26 12.60
CA GLU A 220 -1.04 16.10 13.67
C GLU A 220 0.47 16.30 13.50
N ALA A 221 1.23 15.22 13.33
CA ALA A 221 2.68 15.29 13.13
C ALA A 221 3.05 16.02 11.83
N GLY A 222 2.22 15.90 10.80
CA GLY A 222 2.45 16.53 9.51
C GLY A 222 2.05 18.01 9.42
N ALA A 223 1.33 18.56 10.40
CA ALA A 223 0.84 19.93 10.34
C ALA A 223 1.94 20.99 10.10
N PRO A 224 3.15 20.89 10.70
CA PRO A 224 4.24 21.84 10.41
C PRO A 224 4.82 21.70 9.00
N TYR A 225 4.52 20.64 8.30
CA TYR A 225 5.10 20.26 6.99
C TYR A 225 4.13 20.41 5.83
N ASP A 226 2.98 21.04 6.06
CA ASP A 226 1.90 21.20 5.06
C ASP A 226 1.36 19.85 4.55
N ILE A 227 1.00 18.96 5.50
CA ILE A 227 0.34 17.70 5.16
C ILE A 227 -1.13 17.91 4.84
N GLY A 228 -1.61 17.28 3.79
CA GLY A 228 -3.03 17.26 3.45
C GLY A 228 -3.44 15.98 2.74
N PRO A 229 -4.75 15.70 2.75
CA PRO A 229 -5.29 14.58 1.98
C PRO A 229 -5.18 14.91 0.50
N GLU A 230 -4.80 13.89 -0.27
CA GLU A 230 -4.62 14.00 -1.71
C GLU A 230 -5.15 12.74 -2.38
N PRO A 231 -5.59 12.82 -3.64
CA PRO A 231 -5.89 11.64 -4.42
C PRO A 231 -4.61 10.94 -4.83
N GLN A 232 -4.64 9.61 -4.86
CA GLN A 232 -3.58 8.85 -5.52
C GLN A 232 -3.63 9.15 -7.03
N PRO A 233 -2.52 9.48 -7.69
CA PRO A 233 -2.48 9.63 -9.13
C PRO A 233 -2.85 8.31 -9.83
N ASN A 234 -3.77 8.37 -10.76
CA ASN A 234 -4.15 7.23 -11.61
C ASN A 234 -3.08 6.94 -12.68
#